data_402bf71f5b27557bbced8adb05958c50
#
_entry.id   402bf71f5b27557bbced8adb05958c50
#
_cell.length_a   1.000
_cell.length_b   1.000
_cell.length_c   1.000
_cell.angle_alpha   90.00
_cell.angle_beta   90.00
_cell.angle_gamma   90.00
#
_symmetry.space_group_name_H-M   'P 1'
#
loop_
_entity.id
_entity.type
_entity.pdbx_description
1 polymer ?
#
loop_
_entity_poly.entity_id
_entity_poly.type
_entity_poly.pdbx_seq_one_letter_code
_entity_poly.pdbx_strand_id
1 'polypeptide(L)'
;RVESMSCEYAQAGSTVVLKGAYFADDPNVPLTVEFPGGKDAKIVSLTQDVLEVVVPEGAVEGPVAVTSIYGRGESGFHYLDTRGMMFDFDGLTGLGNHGWHNAPIEDDGSGISGNYMRLGDGQTVLAGKDAWDDNNFSFEYWAGSWNTPTDYPEREGVRLFDIVDFSDYKNMSLKFELCIPSTAAWQACAMQLIFAGTDKVSMGNAGTDCFGNTVAGCNNSYFQSDWARGLYRPWTATDAFHTDGQWITVSLPIADFVYNGDGAGAASFLGSEADFASLQIFLWNG
;
A
#
# COMPACT_ATOMS: atom_id res chain seq x y z
N ARG A 1 -6.03 21.88 9.85
CA ARG A 1 -6.36 20.70 9.04
C ARG A 1 -5.19 19.73 9.08
N VAL A 2 -5.42 18.46 9.36
CA VAL A 2 -4.43 17.39 9.31
C VAL A 2 -4.63 16.61 8.01
N GLU A 3 -3.59 16.49 7.19
CA GLU A 3 -3.69 15.95 5.82
C GLU A 3 -3.03 14.59 5.68
N SER A 4 -1.87 14.40 6.31
CA SER A 4 -1.16 13.12 6.28
C SER A 4 -0.31 12.91 7.53
N MET A 5 0.09 11.66 7.75
CA MET A 5 1.00 11.22 8.79
C MET A 5 2.12 10.40 8.15
N SER A 6 3.35 10.56 8.60
CA SER A 6 4.50 9.87 8.00
C SER A 6 4.41 8.35 8.11
N CYS A 7 3.78 7.83 9.17
CA CYS A 7 3.48 6.41 9.33
C CYS A 7 2.19 6.26 10.14
N GLU A 8 1.13 5.79 9.49
CA GLU A 8 -0.19 5.63 10.12
C GLU A 8 -0.26 4.42 11.07
N TYR A 9 0.72 3.52 11.00
CA TYR A 9 0.86 2.34 11.87
C TYR A 9 2.01 2.46 12.88
N ALA A 10 2.56 3.67 13.08
CA ALA A 10 3.68 3.88 13.98
C ALA A 10 3.36 3.42 15.41
N GLN A 11 4.30 2.73 16.03
CA GLN A 11 4.14 2.24 17.39
C GLN A 11 4.20 3.36 18.41
N ALA A 12 3.56 3.15 19.56
CA ALA A 12 3.64 4.07 20.68
C ALA A 12 5.11 4.37 21.06
N GLY A 13 5.39 5.62 21.38
CA GLY A 13 6.75 6.12 21.65
C GLY A 13 7.53 6.55 20.41
N SER A 14 7.11 6.18 19.20
CA SER A 14 7.73 6.63 17.96
C SER A 14 7.43 8.10 17.68
N THR A 15 8.38 8.81 17.08
CA THR A 15 8.14 10.18 16.58
C THR A 15 7.63 10.10 15.14
N VAL A 16 6.54 10.79 14.87
CA VAL A 16 5.91 10.87 13.54
C VAL A 16 5.72 12.33 13.13
N VAL A 17 5.64 12.54 11.82
CA VAL A 17 5.40 13.83 11.22
C VAL A 17 3.95 13.89 10.73
N LEU A 18 3.19 14.85 11.24
CA LEU A 18 1.89 15.22 10.72
C LEU A 18 2.06 16.40 9.78
N LYS A 19 1.57 16.30 8.56
CA LYS A 19 1.49 17.43 7.62
C LYS A 19 0.05 17.91 7.52
N GLY A 20 -0.08 19.21 7.28
CA GLY A 20 -1.39 19.80 7.19
C GLY A 20 -1.34 21.29 6.84
N ALA A 21 -2.30 22.04 7.31
CA ALA A 21 -2.35 23.48 7.09
C ALA A 21 -2.97 24.21 8.29
N TYR A 22 -2.51 25.43 8.48
CA TYR A 22 -3.02 26.35 9.51
C TYR A 22 -2.80 25.85 10.93
N PHE A 23 -1.70 25.17 11.20
CA PHE A 23 -1.27 24.94 12.56
C PHE A 23 -0.82 26.25 13.19
N ALA A 24 -1.15 26.47 14.44
CA ALA A 24 -0.70 27.67 15.15
C ALA A 24 0.75 27.46 15.60
N ASP A 25 1.67 28.19 15.03
CA ASP A 25 3.12 28.14 15.35
C ASP A 25 3.56 29.22 16.38
N ASP A 26 2.60 29.97 16.91
CA ASP A 26 2.85 30.93 17.99
C ASP A 26 2.86 30.19 19.34
N PRO A 27 3.95 30.25 20.11
CA PRO A 27 4.04 29.60 21.42
C PRO A 27 3.03 30.15 22.46
N ASN A 28 2.41 31.28 22.19
CA ASN A 28 1.33 31.81 23.03
C ASN A 28 -0.04 31.26 22.66
N VAL A 29 -0.16 30.53 21.56
CA VAL A 29 -1.40 29.88 21.15
C VAL A 29 -1.31 28.40 21.52
N PRO A 30 -2.02 27.95 22.58
CA PRO A 30 -2.02 26.54 22.95
C PRO A 30 -2.52 25.67 21.79
N LEU A 31 -1.76 24.64 21.47
CA LEU A 31 -2.12 23.63 20.49
C LEU A 31 -1.95 22.26 21.11
N THR A 32 -2.95 21.41 20.93
CA THR A 32 -2.92 20.00 21.33
C THR A 32 -3.11 19.10 20.13
N VAL A 33 -2.43 17.96 20.14
CA VAL A 33 -2.60 16.88 19.19
C VAL A 33 -3.14 15.69 19.95
N GLU A 34 -4.31 15.21 19.57
CA GLU A 34 -5.00 14.09 20.20
C GLU A 34 -5.05 12.91 19.24
N PHE A 35 -4.53 11.78 19.68
CA PHE A 35 -4.72 10.50 19.02
C PHE A 35 -6.02 9.84 19.53
N PRO A 36 -6.62 8.94 18.70
CA PRO A 36 -7.85 8.26 19.08
C PRO A 36 -7.71 7.52 20.42
N GLY A 37 -8.82 7.45 21.15
CA GLY A 37 -8.85 6.98 22.54
C GLY A 37 -8.61 8.07 23.57
N GLY A 38 -8.65 9.36 23.15
CA GLY A 38 -8.47 10.52 24.04
C GLY A 38 -7.03 10.62 24.57
N LYS A 39 -6.04 10.37 23.70
CA LYS A 39 -4.62 10.35 24.06
C LYS A 39 -3.89 11.55 23.50
N ASP A 40 -3.47 12.45 24.36
CA ASP A 40 -2.67 13.62 23.98
C ASP A 40 -1.24 13.19 23.60
N ALA A 41 -0.79 13.66 22.44
CA ALA A 41 0.56 13.44 21.96
C ALA A 41 1.50 14.55 22.47
N LYS A 42 2.74 14.17 22.78
CA LYS A 42 3.80 15.12 23.06
C LYS A 42 4.26 15.76 21.74
N ILE A 43 4.14 17.07 21.61
CA ILE A 43 4.66 17.84 20.48
C ILE A 43 6.17 18.00 20.66
N VAL A 44 6.94 17.64 19.63
CA VAL A 44 8.41 17.77 19.56
C VAL A 44 8.79 19.06 18.85
N SER A 45 8.19 19.29 17.68
CA SER A 45 8.38 20.52 16.91
C SER A 45 7.09 20.93 16.19
N LEU A 46 7.01 22.19 15.81
CA LEU A 46 5.78 22.79 15.27
C LEU A 46 6.13 23.91 14.29
N THR A 47 5.50 23.84 13.12
CA THR A 47 5.41 24.93 12.13
C THR A 47 3.94 25.09 11.71
N GLN A 48 3.65 26.01 10.76
CA GLN A 48 2.28 26.22 10.28
C GLN A 48 1.69 25.04 9.49
N ASP A 49 2.54 24.14 9.00
CA ASP A 49 2.18 23.04 8.10
C ASP A 49 2.74 21.68 8.53
N VAL A 50 3.63 21.65 9.52
CA VAL A 50 4.27 20.42 10.00
C VAL A 50 4.30 20.38 11.52
N LEU A 51 3.91 19.23 12.07
CA LEU A 51 4.01 18.88 13.48
C LEU A 51 4.82 17.60 13.61
N GLU A 52 5.86 17.60 14.44
CA GLU A 52 6.47 16.37 14.93
C GLU A 52 5.89 16.02 16.29
N VAL A 53 5.38 14.82 16.43
CA VAL A 53 4.74 14.37 17.66
C VAL A 53 5.17 12.96 18.01
N VAL A 54 5.15 12.65 19.31
CA VAL A 54 5.36 11.29 19.80
C VAL A 54 4.01 10.60 19.90
N VAL A 55 3.87 9.44 19.27
CA VAL A 55 2.67 8.61 19.35
C VAL A 55 2.43 8.20 20.82
N PRO A 56 1.27 8.51 21.41
CA PRO A 56 1.02 8.23 22.81
C PRO A 56 0.68 6.77 23.06
N GLU A 57 0.99 6.31 24.27
CA GLU A 57 0.58 4.99 24.75
C GLU A 57 -0.94 4.85 24.83
N GLY A 58 -1.43 3.71 24.37
CA GLY A 58 -2.87 3.37 24.41
C GLY A 58 -3.72 4.13 23.40
N ALA A 59 -3.12 4.73 22.37
CA ALA A 59 -3.85 5.17 21.20
C ALA A 59 -4.48 3.96 20.48
N VAL A 60 -5.67 4.15 19.93
CA VAL A 60 -6.44 3.11 19.22
C VAL A 60 -6.74 3.55 17.79
N GLU A 61 -7.40 2.72 17.01
CA GLU A 61 -7.81 3.10 15.66
C GLU A 61 -8.71 4.34 15.62
N GLY A 62 -8.45 5.25 14.70
CA GLY A 62 -9.32 6.41 14.46
C GLY A 62 -8.57 7.66 13.95
N PRO A 63 -9.30 8.77 13.75
CA PRO A 63 -8.72 10.00 13.26
C PRO A 63 -7.84 10.69 14.31
N VAL A 64 -6.77 11.33 13.84
CA VAL A 64 -5.91 12.21 14.65
C VAL A 64 -6.47 13.62 14.60
N ALA A 65 -6.55 14.29 15.74
CA ALA A 65 -7.09 15.64 15.84
C ALA A 65 -6.07 16.66 16.31
N VAL A 66 -6.16 17.87 15.79
CA VAL A 66 -5.42 19.03 16.25
C VAL A 66 -6.40 20.09 16.70
N THR A 67 -6.21 20.59 17.91
CA THR A 67 -7.07 21.62 18.52
C THR A 67 -6.26 22.83 18.92
N SER A 68 -6.76 24.02 18.61
CA SER A 68 -6.26 25.31 19.06
C SER A 68 -7.43 26.24 19.42
N ILE A 69 -7.13 27.46 19.80
CA ILE A 69 -8.18 28.50 20.01
C ILE A 69 -8.98 28.81 18.73
N TYR A 70 -8.46 28.44 17.56
CA TYR A 70 -9.11 28.66 16.26
C TYR A 70 -10.05 27.50 15.89
N GLY A 71 -10.09 26.44 16.68
CA GLY A 71 -10.97 25.27 16.48
C GLY A 71 -10.24 23.94 16.50
N ARG A 72 -11.02 22.89 16.27
CA ARG A 72 -10.56 21.49 16.16
C ARG A 72 -10.64 21.04 14.69
N GLY A 73 -9.59 20.42 14.21
CA GLY A 73 -9.53 19.76 12.91
C GLY A 73 -9.13 18.31 13.07
N GLU A 74 -9.82 17.41 12.39
CA GLU A 74 -9.51 15.97 12.36
C GLU A 74 -8.89 15.58 11.02
N SER A 75 -8.12 14.50 11.01
CA SER A 75 -7.57 13.90 9.81
C SER A 75 -8.66 13.19 9.00
N GLY A 76 -8.47 13.12 7.68
CA GLY A 76 -9.25 12.23 6.82
C GLY A 76 -8.76 10.78 6.86
N PHE A 77 -7.50 10.56 7.25
CA PHE A 77 -6.93 9.24 7.51
C PHE A 77 -7.20 8.79 8.95
N HIS A 78 -7.10 7.51 9.20
CA HIS A 78 -7.09 6.96 10.56
C HIS A 78 -5.67 6.48 10.92
N TYR A 79 -5.29 6.69 12.15
CA TYR A 79 -4.22 5.96 12.80
C TYR A 79 -4.68 4.51 13.01
N LEU A 80 -3.81 3.52 12.73
CA LEU A 80 -4.10 2.08 12.77
C LEU A 80 -5.33 1.68 11.95
N ASP A 81 -5.50 2.24 10.76
CA ASP A 81 -6.69 2.05 9.92
C ASP A 81 -6.79 0.60 9.40
N THR A 82 -7.75 -0.16 9.92
CA THR A 82 -8.04 -1.51 9.47
C THR A 82 -9.20 -1.58 8.47
N ARG A 83 -9.83 -0.45 8.17
CA ARG A 83 -10.94 -0.38 7.20
C ARG A 83 -10.43 -0.65 5.80
N GLY A 84 -11.04 -1.62 5.13
CA GLY A 84 -10.62 -2.00 3.79
C GLY A 84 -9.23 -2.66 3.72
N MET A 85 -8.73 -3.21 4.82
CA MET A 85 -7.49 -3.98 4.83
C MET A 85 -7.62 -5.23 3.99
N MET A 86 -6.77 -5.35 2.96
CA MET A 86 -6.73 -6.52 2.09
C MET A 86 -5.72 -7.54 2.59
N PHE A 87 -4.54 -7.09 3.00
CA PHE A 87 -3.42 -7.94 3.39
C PHE A 87 -2.69 -7.36 4.60
N ASP A 88 -2.57 -8.17 5.65
CA ASP A 88 -1.80 -7.86 6.86
C ASP A 88 -0.50 -8.69 6.97
N PHE A 89 -0.31 -9.65 6.07
CA PHE A 89 0.80 -10.60 6.06
C PHE A 89 0.90 -11.53 7.27
N ASP A 90 -0.04 -11.50 8.19
CA ASP A 90 -0.14 -12.41 9.35
C ASP A 90 -1.14 -13.53 9.13
N GLY A 91 -2.38 -13.18 8.79
CA GLY A 91 -3.48 -14.12 8.67
C GLY A 91 -4.19 -14.08 7.32
N LEU A 92 -4.26 -12.92 6.67
CA LEU A 92 -4.88 -12.78 5.36
C LEU A 92 -3.93 -13.12 4.22
N THR A 93 -2.68 -13.31 4.49
CA THR A 93 -1.62 -13.30 3.50
C THR A 93 -0.79 -14.53 3.36
N GLY A 94 -1.16 -15.60 3.92
CA GLY A 94 -0.72 -16.87 3.38
C GLY A 94 -1.19 -17.04 1.92
N LEU A 95 -1.67 -15.96 1.35
CA LEU A 95 -2.12 -15.81 -0.03
C LEU A 95 -0.95 -15.64 -0.97
N GLY A 96 0.08 -16.36 -0.81
CA GLY A 96 1.23 -16.31 -1.66
C GLY A 96 0.85 -16.15 -3.13
N ASN A 97 1.73 -15.72 -3.91
CA ASN A 97 1.59 -15.76 -5.34
C ASN A 97 1.43 -17.23 -5.80
N HIS A 98 1.07 -17.47 -7.04
CA HIS A 98 0.81 -18.80 -7.58
C HIS A 98 2.07 -19.67 -7.77
N GLY A 99 3.11 -19.42 -7.01
CA GLY A 99 4.31 -20.25 -7.00
C GLY A 99 5.39 -19.88 -8.02
N TRP A 100 5.18 -18.84 -8.81
CA TRP A 100 6.15 -18.39 -9.81
C TRP A 100 7.12 -17.36 -9.26
N HIS A 101 6.62 -16.42 -8.47
CA HIS A 101 7.36 -15.26 -7.99
C HIS A 101 7.01 -15.02 -6.53
N ASN A 102 7.70 -15.73 -5.64
CA ASN A 102 7.39 -15.73 -4.23
C ASN A 102 8.30 -14.79 -3.47
N ALA A 103 7.93 -13.53 -3.37
CA ALA A 103 8.54 -12.67 -2.38
C ALA A 103 8.32 -13.29 -0.99
N PRO A 104 9.38 -13.40 -0.17
CA PRO A 104 9.26 -14.01 1.14
C PRO A 104 8.42 -13.14 2.08
N ILE A 105 7.62 -13.80 2.91
CA ILE A 105 6.98 -13.20 4.08
C ILE A 105 7.93 -13.42 5.26
N GLU A 106 8.34 -12.34 5.89
CA GLU A 106 9.29 -12.35 7.00
C GLU A 106 8.57 -12.18 8.33
N ASP A 107 9.02 -12.91 9.30
CA ASP A 107 8.53 -12.94 10.67
C ASP A 107 9.70 -12.77 11.67
N ASP A 108 10.56 -11.81 11.41
CA ASP A 108 11.77 -11.55 12.19
C ASP A 108 11.58 -10.49 13.29
N GLY A 109 10.35 -10.01 13.46
CA GLY A 109 10.00 -9.00 14.45
C GLY A 109 10.38 -7.57 14.06
N SER A 110 10.84 -7.33 12.83
CA SER A 110 11.14 -5.98 12.33
C SER A 110 9.97 -5.32 11.58
N GLY A 111 8.87 -6.05 11.40
CA GLY A 111 7.64 -5.52 10.83
C GLY A 111 7.00 -4.43 11.69
N ILE A 112 6.25 -3.53 11.06
CA ILE A 112 5.61 -2.41 11.78
C ILE A 112 4.48 -2.89 12.71
N SER A 113 3.76 -3.95 12.33
CA SER A 113 2.60 -4.47 13.06
C SER A 113 2.46 -5.99 12.97
N GLY A 114 3.53 -6.72 12.73
CA GLY A 114 3.53 -8.18 12.50
C GLY A 114 4.48 -8.55 11.38
N ASN A 115 4.12 -9.54 10.59
CA ASN A 115 4.89 -9.98 9.44
C ASN A 115 4.84 -8.95 8.30
N TYR A 116 5.79 -9.07 7.39
CA TYR A 116 5.86 -8.20 6.21
C TYR A 116 6.38 -8.96 5.00
N MET A 117 6.04 -8.49 3.82
CA MET A 117 6.58 -9.01 2.58
C MET A 117 7.89 -8.30 2.23
N ARG A 118 8.95 -9.06 1.95
CA ARG A 118 10.24 -8.53 1.53
C ARG A 118 10.41 -8.66 0.02
N LEU A 119 10.36 -7.53 -0.69
CA LEU A 119 10.63 -7.45 -2.11
C LEU A 119 12.11 -7.12 -2.37
N GLY A 120 12.70 -7.78 -3.38
CA GLY A 120 14.04 -7.48 -3.85
C GLY A 120 15.19 -8.13 -3.08
N ASP A 121 14.96 -8.76 -1.95
CA ASP A 121 15.91 -9.55 -1.12
C ASP A 121 17.39 -9.14 -1.22
N GLY A 122 17.71 -7.87 -1.00
CA GLY A 122 19.08 -7.36 -1.09
C GLY A 122 19.66 -7.36 -2.51
N GLN A 123 18.89 -7.64 -3.53
CA GLN A 123 19.30 -7.62 -4.92
C GLN A 123 19.58 -6.19 -5.38
N THR A 124 20.56 -6.06 -6.25
CA THR A 124 20.87 -4.78 -6.90
C THR A 124 19.88 -4.40 -8.01
N VAL A 125 18.84 -5.16 -8.18
CA VAL A 125 17.77 -4.92 -9.16
C VAL A 125 17.21 -3.52 -9.09
N LEU A 126 17.09 -2.99 -7.92
CA LEU A 126 16.62 -1.62 -7.72
C LEU A 126 17.60 -0.55 -8.22
N ALA A 127 18.76 -0.95 -8.73
CA ALA A 127 19.71 -0.09 -9.43
C ALA A 127 19.61 -0.16 -10.96
N GLY A 128 18.81 -1.10 -11.52
CA GLY A 128 18.66 -1.27 -12.97
C GLY A 128 17.25 -1.73 -13.35
N LYS A 129 16.55 -0.94 -14.15
CA LYS A 129 15.14 -1.15 -14.49
C LYS A 129 14.82 -2.47 -15.22
N ASP A 130 15.81 -3.08 -15.85
CA ASP A 130 15.64 -4.32 -16.61
C ASP A 130 16.02 -5.56 -15.78
N ALA A 131 16.38 -5.36 -14.52
CA ALA A 131 16.67 -6.46 -13.62
C ALA A 131 15.36 -7.16 -13.22
N TRP A 132 15.40 -8.47 -13.15
CA TRP A 132 14.28 -9.33 -12.78
C TRP A 132 14.76 -10.47 -11.91
N ASP A 133 14.02 -10.75 -10.85
CA ASP A 133 14.23 -11.91 -9.99
C ASP A 133 12.89 -12.63 -9.78
N ASP A 134 12.76 -13.80 -10.36
CA ASP A 134 11.53 -14.59 -10.35
C ASP A 134 11.02 -14.94 -8.94
N ASN A 135 11.87 -14.86 -7.93
CA ASN A 135 11.53 -15.32 -6.59
C ASN A 135 11.29 -14.19 -5.57
N ASN A 136 11.71 -12.95 -5.89
CA ASN A 136 11.75 -11.90 -4.90
C ASN A 136 11.08 -10.58 -5.33
N PHE A 137 10.56 -10.49 -6.55
CA PHE A 137 10.11 -9.21 -7.11
C PHE A 137 8.61 -9.00 -7.13
N SER A 138 7.84 -9.98 -6.73
CA SER A 138 6.40 -9.88 -6.84
C SER A 138 5.65 -10.40 -5.62
N PHE A 139 4.48 -9.86 -5.47
CA PHE A 139 3.38 -10.44 -4.73
C PHE A 139 2.17 -10.49 -5.64
N GLU A 140 1.50 -11.64 -5.70
CA GLU A 140 0.35 -11.83 -6.55
C GLU A 140 -0.79 -12.45 -5.76
N TYR A 141 -1.89 -11.75 -5.67
CA TYR A 141 -3.16 -12.31 -5.25
C TYR A 141 -4.08 -12.44 -6.44
N TRP A 142 -4.40 -13.68 -6.79
CA TRP A 142 -5.37 -14.02 -7.82
C TRP A 142 -6.64 -14.52 -7.15
N ALA A 143 -7.79 -13.97 -7.46
CA ALA A 143 -9.06 -14.43 -6.91
C ALA A 143 -9.49 -15.78 -7.51
N GLY A 144 -8.83 -16.85 -7.09
CA GLY A 144 -9.11 -18.19 -7.59
C GLY A 144 -8.31 -19.26 -6.84
N SER A 145 -8.57 -20.52 -7.18
CA SER A 145 -8.00 -21.66 -6.46
C SER A 145 -6.48 -21.79 -6.53
N TRP A 146 -5.83 -21.15 -7.49
CA TRP A 146 -4.37 -21.18 -7.57
C TRP A 146 -3.66 -20.52 -6.43
N ASN A 147 -4.26 -19.46 -5.90
CA ASN A 147 -3.65 -18.64 -4.88
C ASN A 147 -4.23 -18.88 -3.51
N THR A 148 -5.21 -19.75 -3.43
CA THR A 148 -5.71 -20.10 -2.11
C THR A 148 -4.68 -20.98 -1.45
N PRO A 149 -3.98 -20.48 -0.42
CA PRO A 149 -3.07 -21.31 0.34
C PRO A 149 -3.86 -22.45 0.96
N THR A 150 -3.24 -23.59 1.09
CA THR A 150 -3.86 -24.74 1.80
C THR A 150 -4.24 -24.39 3.24
N ASP A 151 -3.57 -23.39 3.80
CA ASP A 151 -3.82 -22.90 5.17
C ASP A 151 -5.03 -21.95 5.29
N TYR A 152 -5.54 -21.46 4.16
CA TYR A 152 -6.69 -20.53 4.12
C TYR A 152 -7.71 -20.94 3.05
N PRO A 153 -8.28 -22.15 3.13
CA PRO A 153 -9.19 -22.64 2.12
C PRO A 153 -10.47 -21.82 1.98
N GLU A 154 -10.86 -21.06 3.01
CA GLU A 154 -11.98 -20.14 3.00
C GLU A 154 -11.79 -18.94 2.06
N ARG A 155 -10.55 -18.74 1.60
CA ARG A 155 -10.22 -17.69 0.63
C ARG A 155 -10.32 -18.15 -0.82
N GLU A 156 -10.60 -19.42 -1.07
CA GLU A 156 -10.74 -19.93 -2.42
C GLU A 156 -11.87 -19.20 -3.17
N GLY A 157 -11.52 -18.57 -4.29
CA GLY A 157 -12.46 -17.82 -5.10
C GLY A 157 -12.89 -16.47 -4.53
N VAL A 158 -12.35 -16.03 -3.41
CA VAL A 158 -12.68 -14.72 -2.84
C VAL A 158 -12.08 -13.61 -3.70
N ARG A 159 -12.91 -12.68 -4.12
CA ARG A 159 -12.50 -11.47 -4.83
C ARG A 159 -12.19 -10.38 -3.82
N LEU A 160 -11.27 -9.47 -4.14
CA LEU A 160 -10.97 -8.38 -3.21
C LEU A 160 -12.18 -7.49 -2.94
N PHE A 161 -13.06 -7.31 -3.93
CA PHE A 161 -14.30 -6.56 -3.73
C PHE A 161 -15.37 -7.30 -2.88
N ASP A 162 -15.17 -8.56 -2.53
CA ASP A 162 -15.97 -9.24 -1.51
C ASP A 162 -15.51 -8.88 -0.08
N ILE A 163 -14.32 -8.30 0.06
CA ILE A 163 -13.70 -7.93 1.34
C ILE A 163 -13.76 -6.41 1.55
N VAL A 164 -13.53 -5.65 0.49
CA VAL A 164 -13.46 -4.18 0.48
C VAL A 164 -14.53 -3.64 -0.43
N ASP A 165 -15.28 -2.65 0.03
CA ASP A 165 -16.24 -1.91 -0.79
C ASP A 165 -15.50 -0.93 -1.72
N PHE A 166 -15.40 -1.27 -3.00
CA PHE A 166 -14.81 -0.44 -4.04
C PHE A 166 -15.84 0.42 -4.79
N SER A 167 -17.07 0.53 -4.31
CA SER A 167 -18.12 1.30 -5.02
C SER A 167 -17.74 2.75 -5.26
N ASP A 168 -16.90 3.35 -4.43
CA ASP A 168 -16.37 4.71 -4.57
C ASP A 168 -14.86 4.75 -4.89
N TYR A 169 -14.35 3.73 -5.62
CA TYR A 169 -12.92 3.56 -5.89
C TYR A 169 -12.23 4.82 -6.46
N LYS A 170 -12.96 5.68 -7.18
CA LYS A 170 -12.41 6.92 -7.76
C LYS A 170 -11.96 7.94 -6.72
N ASN A 171 -12.49 7.85 -5.51
CA ASN A 171 -12.12 8.67 -4.36
C ASN A 171 -11.28 7.91 -3.32
N MET A 172 -10.92 6.66 -3.62
CA MET A 172 -10.11 5.83 -2.74
C MET A 172 -8.62 5.94 -3.09
N SER A 173 -7.79 5.59 -2.13
CA SER A 173 -6.35 5.40 -2.32
C SER A 173 -5.96 4.01 -1.87
N LEU A 174 -5.08 3.36 -2.64
CA LEU A 174 -4.35 2.20 -2.15
C LEU A 174 -3.26 2.68 -1.21
N LYS A 175 -3.25 2.15 0.01
CA LYS A 175 -2.24 2.45 1.02
C LYS A 175 -1.43 1.21 1.37
N PHE A 176 -0.17 1.41 1.69
CA PHE A 176 0.71 0.38 2.24
C PHE A 176 1.82 1.00 3.07
N GLU A 177 2.31 0.23 4.03
CA GLU A 177 3.49 0.60 4.81
C GLU A 177 4.74 0.12 4.07
N LEU A 178 5.76 0.98 4.01
CA LEU A 178 6.99 0.76 3.28
C LEU A 178 8.20 1.05 4.15
N CYS A 179 9.19 0.15 4.12
CA CYS A 179 10.48 0.34 4.78
C CYS A 179 11.61 0.02 3.80
N ILE A 180 12.54 0.95 3.60
CA ILE A 180 13.70 0.77 2.72
C ILE A 180 14.96 1.19 3.48
N PRO A 181 15.87 0.25 3.79
CA PRO A 181 17.12 0.58 4.42
C PRO A 181 18.03 1.38 3.48
N SER A 182 18.82 2.29 4.02
CA SER A 182 19.77 3.09 3.24
C SER A 182 20.83 2.25 2.53
N THR A 183 21.11 1.05 3.04
CA THR A 183 22.03 0.09 2.41
C THR A 183 21.48 -0.58 1.16
N ALA A 184 20.16 -0.47 0.90
CA ALA A 184 19.47 -1.02 -0.26
C ALA A 184 18.59 0.06 -0.92
N ALA A 185 19.13 1.26 -1.09
CA ALA A 185 18.40 2.39 -1.67
C ALA A 185 17.85 2.05 -3.06
N TRP A 186 16.59 2.42 -3.28
CA TRP A 186 15.85 2.16 -4.50
C TRP A 186 16.18 3.21 -5.56
N GLN A 187 16.69 2.79 -6.72
CA GLN A 187 17.21 3.67 -7.77
C GLN A 187 16.53 3.47 -9.13
N ALA A 188 15.84 2.37 -9.33
CA ALA A 188 15.19 2.03 -10.59
C ALA A 188 14.05 1.04 -10.36
N CYS A 189 13.33 0.68 -11.38
CA CYS A 189 12.13 -0.15 -11.37
C CYS A 189 10.94 0.51 -10.66
N ALA A 190 9.83 0.58 -11.33
CA ALA A 190 8.59 0.97 -10.69
C ALA A 190 8.05 -0.17 -9.82
N MET A 191 7.46 0.14 -8.68
CA MET A 191 6.48 -0.75 -8.08
C MET A 191 5.20 -0.61 -8.89
N GLN A 192 4.88 -1.64 -9.65
CA GLN A 192 3.65 -1.73 -10.43
C GLN A 192 2.56 -2.35 -9.58
N LEU A 193 1.45 -1.66 -9.46
CA LEU A 193 0.28 -2.05 -8.65
C LEU A 193 -0.88 -2.27 -9.61
N ILE A 194 -1.26 -3.52 -9.82
CA ILE A 194 -2.17 -3.93 -10.89
C ILE A 194 -3.40 -4.58 -10.28
N PHE A 195 -4.54 -3.89 -10.34
CA PHE A 195 -5.81 -4.56 -10.11
C PHE A 195 -6.26 -5.30 -11.37
N ALA A 196 -6.80 -6.49 -11.19
CA ALA A 196 -7.34 -7.30 -12.27
C ALA A 196 -8.76 -7.74 -11.96
N GLY A 197 -9.63 -7.57 -12.93
CA GLY A 197 -11.02 -8.00 -12.84
C GLY A 197 -11.19 -9.51 -13.06
N THR A 198 -12.39 -9.98 -12.86
CA THR A 198 -12.75 -11.39 -13.05
C THR A 198 -12.58 -11.86 -14.49
N ASP A 199 -12.68 -10.95 -15.45
CA ASP A 199 -12.48 -11.21 -16.88
C ASP A 199 -11.01 -11.44 -17.27
N LYS A 200 -10.06 -11.15 -16.36
CA LYS A 200 -8.62 -11.24 -16.63
C LYS A 200 -7.93 -12.34 -15.85
N VAL A 201 -8.58 -12.85 -14.84
CA VAL A 201 -8.04 -13.89 -13.96
C VAL A 201 -8.50 -15.26 -14.46
N SER A 202 -7.57 -16.15 -14.74
CA SER A 202 -7.92 -17.52 -15.15
C SER A 202 -7.35 -18.57 -14.21
N MET A 203 -8.06 -19.68 -14.13
CA MET A 203 -7.58 -20.89 -13.49
C MET A 203 -6.97 -21.82 -14.55
N GLY A 204 -5.68 -21.97 -14.55
CA GLY A 204 -5.01 -22.82 -15.52
C GLY A 204 -4.92 -22.21 -16.92
N ASN A 205 -4.97 -23.03 -17.90
CA ASN A 205 -4.77 -22.64 -19.29
C ASN A 205 -6.04 -22.12 -19.92
N ALA A 206 -6.08 -20.84 -20.15
CA ALA A 206 -6.87 -20.18 -21.18
C ALA A 206 -8.40 -20.41 -21.19
N GLY A 207 -9.11 -19.34 -21.09
CA GLY A 207 -10.51 -19.27 -21.43
C GLY A 207 -11.48 -19.45 -20.28
N THR A 208 -11.00 -19.60 -19.06
CA THR A 208 -11.87 -19.73 -17.88
C THR A 208 -11.39 -18.80 -16.79
N ASP A 209 -12.27 -17.97 -16.25
CA ASP A 209 -11.97 -17.11 -15.10
C ASP A 209 -11.88 -17.92 -13.81
N CYS A 210 -11.49 -17.26 -12.71
CA CYS A 210 -11.37 -17.89 -11.40
C CYS A 210 -12.70 -18.43 -10.84
N PHE A 211 -13.83 -18.14 -11.46
CA PHE A 211 -15.16 -18.62 -11.08
C PHE A 211 -15.69 -19.70 -12.00
N GLY A 212 -14.86 -20.19 -12.96
CA GLY A 212 -15.24 -21.22 -13.89
C GLY A 212 -16.03 -20.74 -15.11
N ASN A 213 -16.16 -19.43 -15.32
CA ASN A 213 -16.83 -18.90 -16.49
C ASN A 213 -15.87 -18.89 -17.69
N THR A 214 -16.40 -19.16 -18.88
CA THR A 214 -15.60 -19.04 -20.11
C THR A 214 -15.42 -17.55 -20.43
N VAL A 215 -14.17 -17.08 -20.46
CA VAL A 215 -13.79 -15.70 -20.77
C VAL A 215 -12.71 -15.71 -21.83
N ALA A 216 -12.99 -15.10 -22.98
CA ALA A 216 -11.99 -14.99 -24.03
C ALA A 216 -10.86 -14.06 -23.62
N GLY A 217 -9.61 -14.53 -23.73
CA GLY A 217 -8.43 -13.73 -23.46
C GLY A 217 -8.05 -13.57 -21.98
N CYS A 218 -8.74 -14.26 -21.06
CA CYS A 218 -8.22 -14.38 -19.70
C CYS A 218 -6.89 -15.16 -19.71
N ASN A 219 -6.07 -15.03 -18.68
CA ASN A 219 -4.70 -15.52 -18.65
C ASN A 219 -3.74 -14.80 -19.63
N ASN A 220 -4.10 -13.62 -20.06
CA ASN A 220 -3.14 -12.75 -20.75
C ASN A 220 -2.08 -12.29 -19.75
N SER A 221 -0.85 -12.23 -20.22
CA SER A 221 0.24 -11.73 -19.41
C SER A 221 0.01 -10.26 -19.05
N TYR A 222 -0.10 -9.96 -17.78
CA TYR A 222 -0.17 -8.60 -17.26
C TYR A 222 1.13 -7.79 -17.54
N PHE A 223 2.23 -8.45 -17.87
CA PHE A 223 3.45 -7.80 -18.31
C PHE A 223 3.30 -7.13 -19.69
N GLN A 224 2.47 -7.72 -20.55
CA GLN A 224 2.28 -7.27 -21.93
C GLN A 224 1.00 -6.49 -22.13
N SER A 225 0.21 -6.33 -21.07
CA SER A 225 -1.10 -5.72 -21.24
C SER A 225 -1.06 -4.21 -21.05
N ASP A 226 -1.98 -3.54 -21.72
CA ASP A 226 -2.29 -2.12 -21.52
C ASP A 226 -3.20 -1.90 -20.30
N TRP A 227 -3.28 -2.87 -19.39
CA TRP A 227 -4.11 -2.72 -18.18
C TRP A 227 -3.61 -1.55 -17.37
N ALA A 228 -4.54 -0.70 -16.99
CA ALA A 228 -4.24 0.44 -16.14
C ALA A 228 -3.68 -0.04 -14.80
N ARG A 229 -2.60 0.58 -14.38
CA ARG A 229 -1.91 0.31 -13.12
C ARG A 229 -1.39 1.57 -12.47
N GLY A 230 -1.23 1.51 -11.16
CA GLY A 230 -0.48 2.49 -10.41
C GLY A 230 1.02 2.23 -10.53
N LEU A 231 1.80 3.30 -10.56
CA LEU A 231 3.26 3.23 -10.53
C LEU A 231 3.78 4.06 -9.36
N TYR A 232 4.49 3.40 -8.44
CA TYR A 232 5.22 4.08 -7.39
C TYR A 232 6.70 4.11 -7.73
N ARG A 233 7.24 5.32 -7.93
CA ARG A 233 8.61 5.60 -8.42
C ARG A 233 9.25 6.69 -7.55
N PRO A 234 9.51 6.44 -6.26
CA PRO A 234 9.98 7.49 -5.35
C PRO A 234 11.38 8.00 -5.70
N TRP A 235 12.21 7.16 -6.32
CA TRP A 235 13.56 7.49 -6.78
C TRP A 235 13.58 8.58 -7.87
N THR A 236 12.50 8.83 -8.59
CA THR A 236 12.46 9.88 -9.62
C THR A 236 12.69 11.29 -9.07
N ALA A 237 12.47 11.50 -7.77
CA ALA A 237 12.68 12.79 -7.12
C ALA A 237 14.05 12.92 -6.43
N THR A 238 14.74 11.79 -6.17
CA THR A 238 15.92 11.75 -5.31
C THR A 238 17.10 10.98 -5.88
N ASP A 239 16.97 10.42 -7.10
CA ASP A 239 17.91 9.49 -7.75
C ASP A 239 18.14 8.18 -6.98
N ALA A 240 18.08 8.23 -5.67
CA ALA A 240 18.14 7.07 -4.78
C ALA A 240 17.21 7.33 -3.59
N PHE A 241 16.23 6.46 -3.39
CA PHE A 241 15.23 6.60 -2.36
C PHE A 241 15.42 5.54 -1.27
N HIS A 242 15.40 5.97 -0.03
CA HIS A 242 15.36 5.11 1.16
C HIS A 242 14.60 5.82 2.28
N THR A 243 14.17 5.05 3.26
CA THR A 243 13.47 5.56 4.45
C THR A 243 14.33 5.50 5.71
N ASP A 244 15.64 5.32 5.55
CA ASP A 244 16.58 5.05 6.64
C ASP A 244 16.18 3.85 7.53
N GLY A 245 15.48 2.89 6.95
CA GLY A 245 14.95 1.74 7.69
C GLY A 245 13.75 2.06 8.58
N GLN A 246 13.15 3.23 8.38
CA GLN A 246 11.91 3.58 9.07
C GLN A 246 10.71 3.19 8.21
N TRP A 247 9.64 2.74 8.84
CA TRP A 247 8.37 2.49 8.17
C TRP A 247 7.66 3.82 7.87
N ILE A 248 7.15 3.95 6.68
CA ILE A 248 6.35 5.09 6.22
C ILE A 248 5.06 4.60 5.58
N THR A 249 4.01 5.40 5.64
CA THR A 249 2.77 5.16 4.88
C THR A 249 2.88 5.78 3.49
N VAL A 250 2.66 4.95 2.47
CA VAL A 250 2.48 5.39 1.08
C VAL A 250 1.00 5.36 0.76
N SER A 251 0.50 6.40 0.11
CA SER A 251 -0.90 6.52 -0.32
C SER A 251 -0.95 6.91 -1.78
N LEU A 252 -1.55 6.06 -2.61
CA LEU A 252 -1.67 6.25 -4.06
C LEU A 252 -3.15 6.32 -4.43
N PRO A 253 -3.64 7.49 -4.91
CA PRO A 253 -5.01 7.58 -5.38
C PRO A 253 -5.28 6.57 -6.50
N ILE A 254 -6.37 5.82 -6.41
CA ILE A 254 -6.75 4.86 -7.46
C ILE A 254 -7.05 5.59 -8.77
N ALA A 255 -7.46 6.84 -8.70
CA ALA A 255 -7.64 7.70 -9.89
C ALA A 255 -6.34 7.90 -10.70
N ASP A 256 -5.17 7.70 -10.08
CA ASP A 256 -3.85 7.81 -10.73
C ASP A 256 -3.37 6.48 -11.33
N PHE A 257 -4.19 5.44 -11.32
CA PHE A 257 -3.88 4.15 -11.96
C PHE A 257 -4.18 4.23 -13.45
N VAL A 258 -3.34 4.97 -14.16
CA VAL A 258 -3.52 5.34 -15.57
C VAL A 258 -2.35 4.93 -16.47
N TYR A 259 -1.39 4.19 -15.93
CA TYR A 259 -0.17 3.80 -16.64
C TYR A 259 -0.27 2.37 -17.19
N ASN A 260 0.44 2.11 -18.27
CA ASN A 260 0.75 0.76 -18.75
C ASN A 260 2.05 0.24 -18.11
N GLY A 261 2.46 -0.98 -18.48
CA GLY A 261 3.66 -1.62 -17.95
C GLY A 261 4.98 -0.92 -18.27
N ASP A 262 5.00 -0.07 -19.29
CA ASP A 262 6.19 0.68 -19.71
C ASP A 262 6.25 2.10 -19.10
N GLY A 263 5.28 2.45 -18.29
CA GLY A 263 5.19 3.77 -17.68
C GLY A 263 4.58 4.85 -18.56
N ALA A 264 4.08 4.50 -19.74
CA ALA A 264 3.27 5.38 -20.60
C ALA A 264 1.80 5.35 -20.16
N GLY A 265 0.96 6.17 -20.79
CA GLY A 265 -0.48 6.12 -20.54
C GLY A 265 -1.10 4.81 -21.00
N ALA A 266 -1.94 4.19 -20.16
CA ALA A 266 -2.66 2.97 -20.50
C ALA A 266 -3.77 3.23 -21.53
N ALA A 267 -4.06 2.24 -22.37
CA ALA A 267 -5.19 2.27 -23.29
C ALA A 267 -6.51 1.86 -22.61
N SER A 268 -6.43 1.15 -21.49
CA SER A 268 -7.57 0.75 -20.66
C SER A 268 -7.56 1.50 -19.32
N PHE A 269 -8.71 1.54 -18.67
CA PHE A 269 -8.86 2.15 -17.35
C PHE A 269 -9.70 1.26 -16.45
N LEU A 270 -9.56 1.44 -15.13
CA LEU A 270 -10.47 0.85 -14.18
C LEU A 270 -11.86 1.47 -14.37
N GLY A 271 -12.85 0.66 -14.64
CA GLY A 271 -14.17 1.11 -15.08
C GLY A 271 -15.31 0.83 -14.10
N SER A 272 -15.11 -0.15 -13.20
CA SER A 272 -16.13 -0.58 -12.25
C SER A 272 -15.52 -1.31 -11.07
N GLU A 273 -16.30 -1.57 -10.03
CA GLU A 273 -15.92 -2.40 -8.90
C GLU A 273 -15.47 -3.81 -9.31
N ALA A 274 -16.01 -4.35 -10.39
CA ALA A 274 -15.63 -5.68 -10.90
C ALA A 274 -14.14 -5.78 -11.35
N ASP A 275 -13.45 -4.66 -11.52
CA ASP A 275 -12.03 -4.64 -11.86
C ASP A 275 -11.11 -4.89 -10.65
N PHE A 276 -11.68 -4.97 -9.46
CA PHE A 276 -10.94 -5.16 -8.20
C PHE A 276 -11.10 -6.59 -7.65
N ALA A 277 -10.93 -7.60 -8.48
CA ALA A 277 -10.99 -8.99 -8.02
C ALA A 277 -9.65 -9.47 -7.47
N SER A 278 -8.55 -9.05 -8.07
CA SER A 278 -7.18 -9.50 -7.77
C SER A 278 -6.24 -8.30 -7.69
N LEU A 279 -5.08 -8.48 -7.03
CA LEU A 279 -4.01 -7.48 -6.98
C LEU A 279 -2.67 -8.16 -7.23
N GLN A 280 -1.88 -7.59 -8.12
CA GLN A 280 -0.50 -7.97 -8.37
C GLN A 280 0.42 -6.78 -8.10
N ILE A 281 1.54 -7.06 -7.45
CA ILE A 281 2.58 -6.08 -7.15
C ILE A 281 3.88 -6.58 -7.74
N PHE A 282 4.53 -5.76 -8.56
CA PHE A 282 5.80 -6.08 -9.20
C PHE A 282 6.79 -4.94 -9.08
N LEU A 283 8.06 -5.28 -8.87
CA LEU A 283 9.18 -4.36 -9.06
C LEU A 283 9.79 -4.60 -10.42
N TRP A 284 9.36 -3.89 -11.44
CA TRP A 284 9.86 -4.09 -12.80
C TRP A 284 9.53 -2.90 -13.72
N ASN A 285 10.48 -2.55 -14.60
CA ASN A 285 10.30 -1.54 -15.65
C ASN A 285 9.71 -0.19 -15.15
N GLY A 286 9.00 0.56 -15.98
CA GLY A 286 8.24 1.77 -15.59
C GLY A 286 8.93 3.09 -15.83
#